data_573cc10d67f901b870e70dd4be2d37a8
#
_entry.id   573cc10d67f901b870e70dd4be2d37a8
#
_cell.length_a   1.000
_cell.length_b   1.000
_cell.length_c   1.000
_cell.angle_alpha   90.00
_cell.angle_beta   90.00
_cell.angle_gamma   90.00
#
_symmetry.space_group_name_H-M   'P 1'
#
loop_
_entity.id
_entity.type
_entity.pdbx_description
1 polymer ?
#
loop_
_entity_poly.entity_id
_entity_poly.type
_entity_poly.pdbx_seq_one_letter_code
_entity_poly.pdbx_strand_id
1 'polypeptide(L)'
;LLRSKTKFNAIITFGCVIKGETAHFEYISNAVSNEIMSFSTNDSVDIPVMFGVLTTYNYKQALTRSKKSGNEIMKSTLDTIKLYETLI
;
A
#
# COMPACT_ATOMS: atom_id res chain seq x y z
N LEU A 1 8.62 0.49 13.98
CA LEU A 1 8.95 -0.77 14.61
C LEU A 1 9.74 -1.70 13.71
N LEU A 2 9.19 -2.07 12.56
CA LEU A 2 9.92 -2.91 11.60
C LEU A 2 11.22 -2.26 11.18
N ARG A 3 11.23 -0.95 11.07
CA ARG A 3 12.35 -0.16 10.54
C ARG A 3 13.50 0.02 11.52
N SER A 4 13.25 -0.15 12.80
CA SER A 4 14.28 0.07 13.82
C SER A 4 15.21 -1.13 14.03
N LYS A 5 14.80 -2.32 13.60
CA LYS A 5 15.52 -3.56 13.90
C LYS A 5 16.15 -4.26 12.70
N THR A 6 15.69 -3.97 11.49
CA THR A 6 16.12 -4.64 10.27
C THR A 6 16.15 -3.66 9.13
N LYS A 7 17.04 -3.88 8.18
CA LYS A 7 17.09 -3.06 6.97
C LYS A 7 16.16 -3.64 5.92
N PHE A 8 15.31 -2.79 5.38
CA PHE A 8 14.38 -3.14 4.30
C PHE A 8 14.63 -2.24 3.10
N ASN A 9 14.38 -2.75 1.91
CA ASN A 9 14.48 -1.96 0.66
C ASN A 9 13.17 -1.28 0.30
N ALA A 10 12.06 -1.80 0.79
CA ALA A 10 10.74 -1.25 0.57
C ALA A 10 9.75 -1.84 1.57
N ILE A 11 8.62 -1.16 1.71
CA ILE A 11 7.48 -1.67 2.47
C ILE A 11 6.28 -1.71 1.54
N ILE A 12 5.60 -2.85 1.47
CA ILE A 12 4.39 -3.00 0.68
C ILE A 12 3.23 -3.24 1.64
N THR A 13 2.16 -2.44 1.51
CA THR A 13 0.96 -2.62 2.31
C THR A 13 -0.09 -3.36 1.50
N PHE A 14 -0.69 -4.39 2.08
CA PHE A 14 -1.73 -5.18 1.44
C PHE A 14 -3.00 -5.16 2.27
N GLY A 15 -4.13 -5.15 1.61
CA GLY A 15 -5.42 -5.24 2.25
C GLY A 15 -6.54 -5.06 1.25
N CYS A 16 -7.75 -5.24 1.71
CA CYS A 16 -8.93 -5.00 0.87
C CYS A 16 -10.08 -4.49 1.75
N VAL A 17 -10.66 -3.37 1.35
CA VAL A 17 -11.85 -2.82 1.99
C VAL A 17 -12.97 -2.88 0.98
N ILE A 18 -14.03 -3.59 1.33
CA ILE A 18 -15.20 -3.79 0.46
C ILE A 18 -16.38 -3.02 1.03
N LYS A 19 -17.05 -2.27 0.18
CA LYS A 19 -18.21 -1.47 0.60
C LYS A 19 -19.33 -2.37 1.13
N GLY A 20 -19.81 -2.03 2.33
CA GLY A 20 -21.00 -2.65 2.91
C GLY A 20 -22.23 -1.76 2.75
N GLU A 21 -23.22 -2.00 3.59
CA GLU A 21 -24.50 -1.26 3.55
C GLU A 21 -24.43 0.08 4.28
N THR A 22 -23.36 0.35 4.99
CA THR A 22 -23.21 1.55 5.81
C THR A 22 -22.07 2.43 5.36
N ALA A 23 -22.00 3.65 5.88
CA ALA A 23 -20.91 4.59 5.59
C ALA A 23 -19.56 4.18 6.19
N HIS A 24 -19.51 3.08 6.93
CA HIS A 24 -18.28 2.56 7.54
C HIS A 24 -17.15 2.35 6.52
N PHE A 25 -17.51 1.95 5.30
CA PHE A 25 -16.56 1.77 4.21
C PHE A 25 -15.75 3.04 3.93
N GLU A 26 -16.41 4.20 3.82
CA GLU A 26 -15.74 5.46 3.54
C GLU A 26 -14.81 5.87 4.68
N TYR A 27 -15.25 5.70 5.91
CA TYR A 27 -14.44 6.04 7.08
C TYR A 27 -13.18 5.19 7.16
N ILE A 28 -13.31 3.88 6.96
CA ILE A 28 -12.17 2.97 7.04
C ILE A 28 -11.22 3.22 5.88
N SER A 29 -11.73 3.39 4.67
CA SER A 29 -10.89 3.64 3.49
C SER A 29 -10.09 4.92 3.65
N ASN A 30 -10.72 5.99 4.15
CA ASN A 30 -10.03 7.26 4.38
C ASN A 30 -9.01 7.13 5.50
N ALA A 31 -9.33 6.45 6.59
CA ALA A 31 -8.40 6.27 7.70
C ALA A 31 -7.16 5.49 7.27
N VAL A 32 -7.34 4.39 6.56
CA VAL A 32 -6.22 3.57 6.07
C VAL A 32 -5.36 4.37 5.10
N SER A 33 -5.98 5.05 4.15
CA SER A 33 -5.25 5.85 3.16
C SER A 33 -4.45 6.96 3.82
N ASN A 34 -5.04 7.67 4.77
CA ASN A 34 -4.37 8.76 5.47
C ASN A 34 -3.21 8.26 6.32
N GLU A 35 -3.38 7.13 7.02
CA GLU A 35 -2.32 6.58 7.84
C GLU A 35 -1.12 6.11 7.00
N ILE A 36 -1.38 5.44 5.87
CA ILE A 36 -0.32 5.01 4.99
C ILE A 36 0.41 6.21 4.38
N MET A 37 -0.33 7.23 3.97
CA MET A 37 0.25 8.45 3.42
C MET A 37 1.12 9.15 4.46
N SER A 38 0.63 9.31 5.69
CA SER A 38 1.39 9.93 6.78
C SER A 38 2.67 9.16 7.06
N PHE A 39 2.58 7.84 7.07
CA PHE A 39 3.75 6.98 7.29
C PHE A 39 4.77 7.15 6.17
N SER A 40 4.31 7.14 4.91
CA SER A 40 5.21 7.21 3.75
C SER A 40 5.91 8.56 3.61
N THR A 41 5.30 9.65 4.12
CA THR A 41 5.88 11.00 4.05
C THR A 41 6.65 11.40 5.30
N ASN A 42 6.75 10.51 6.29
CA ASN A 42 7.49 10.78 7.51
C ASN A 42 8.98 10.91 7.20
N ASP A 43 9.63 11.93 7.75
CA ASP A 43 11.06 12.21 7.50
C ASP A 43 11.98 11.06 7.88
N SER A 44 11.58 10.23 8.84
CA SER A 44 12.38 9.07 9.22
C SER A 44 12.23 7.89 8.25
N VAL A 45 11.33 8.01 7.26
CA VAL A 45 11.09 6.96 6.28
C VAL A 45 11.91 7.26 5.03
N ASP A 46 12.96 6.49 4.81
CA ASP A 46 13.90 6.68 3.70
C ASP A 46 13.81 5.60 2.63
N ILE A 47 12.80 4.76 2.69
CA ILE A 47 12.56 3.70 1.71
C ILE A 47 11.16 3.83 1.14
N PRO A 48 10.91 3.28 -0.07
CA PRO A 48 9.58 3.36 -0.68
C PRO A 48 8.54 2.61 0.14
N VAL A 49 7.37 3.22 0.27
CA VAL A 49 6.19 2.60 0.88
C VAL A 49 5.12 2.49 -0.20
N MET A 50 4.79 1.26 -0.59
CA MET A 50 3.87 1.00 -1.68
C MET A 50 2.47 0.75 -1.15
N PHE A 51 1.48 1.37 -1.78
CA PHE A 51 0.09 1.27 -1.38
C PHE A 51 -0.60 0.16 -2.17
N GLY A 52 -0.80 -0.99 -1.52
CA GLY A 52 -1.45 -2.15 -2.14
C GLY A 52 -2.81 -2.49 -1.52
N VAL A 53 -3.44 -1.53 -0.84
CA VAL A 53 -4.75 -1.73 -0.26
C VAL A 53 -5.81 -1.44 -1.30
N LEU A 54 -6.62 -2.45 -1.62
CA LEU A 54 -7.73 -2.31 -2.58
C LEU A 54 -8.97 -1.79 -1.87
N THR A 55 -9.67 -0.86 -2.51
CA THR A 55 -10.99 -0.41 -2.05
C THR A 55 -11.97 -0.66 -3.18
N THR A 56 -12.96 -1.50 -2.94
CA THR A 56 -13.91 -1.90 -3.97
C THR A 56 -15.35 -1.80 -3.47
N TYR A 57 -16.28 -1.72 -4.40
CA TYR A 57 -17.69 -1.60 -4.05
C TYR A 57 -18.33 -2.96 -3.75
N ASN A 58 -17.76 -4.05 -4.27
CA ASN A 58 -18.31 -5.38 -4.05
C ASN A 58 -17.23 -6.45 -4.10
N TYR A 59 -17.59 -7.65 -3.67
CA TYR A 59 -16.68 -8.78 -3.57
C TYR A 59 -16.14 -9.21 -4.94
N LYS A 60 -16.98 -9.14 -5.97
CA LYS A 60 -16.58 -9.53 -7.33
C LYS A 60 -15.44 -8.64 -7.83
N GLN A 61 -15.54 -7.34 -7.59
CA GLN A 61 -14.46 -6.40 -7.96
C GLN A 61 -13.19 -6.72 -7.19
N ALA A 62 -13.32 -7.05 -5.90
CA ALA A 62 -12.17 -7.41 -5.09
C ALA A 62 -11.45 -8.63 -5.65
N LEU A 63 -12.19 -9.68 -6.01
CA LEU A 63 -11.61 -10.87 -6.61
C LEU A 63 -10.90 -10.56 -7.94
N THR A 64 -11.55 -9.79 -8.80
CA THR A 64 -11.00 -9.46 -10.11
C THR A 64 -9.69 -8.68 -9.98
N ARG A 65 -9.67 -7.67 -9.11
CA ARG A 65 -8.50 -6.83 -8.95
C ARG A 65 -7.36 -7.55 -8.22
N SER A 66 -7.68 -8.39 -7.24
CA SER A 66 -6.66 -9.08 -6.45
C SER A 66 -5.82 -10.03 -7.29
N LYS A 67 -6.37 -10.57 -8.37
CA LYS A 67 -5.63 -11.47 -9.26
C LYS A 67 -4.45 -10.81 -9.95
N LYS A 68 -4.53 -9.50 -10.19
CA LYS A 68 -3.49 -8.76 -10.90
C LYS A 68 -2.63 -7.89 -10.00
N SER A 69 -3.20 -7.42 -8.89
CA SER A 69 -2.56 -6.37 -8.09
C SER A 69 -1.25 -6.82 -7.46
N GLY A 70 -1.12 -8.08 -7.07
CA GLY A 70 0.11 -8.61 -6.49
C GLY A 70 1.29 -8.49 -7.45
N ASN A 71 1.11 -8.93 -8.68
CA ASN A 71 2.17 -8.83 -9.68
C ASN A 71 2.48 -7.39 -10.04
N GLU A 72 1.45 -6.57 -10.19
CA GLU A 72 1.61 -5.15 -10.54
C GLU A 72 2.36 -4.39 -9.47
N ILE A 73 1.98 -4.58 -8.20
CA ILE A 73 2.64 -3.86 -7.11
C ILE A 73 4.08 -4.34 -6.93
N MET A 74 4.35 -5.62 -7.11
CA MET A 74 5.71 -6.14 -6.98
C MET A 74 6.61 -5.57 -8.05
N LYS A 75 6.14 -5.53 -9.30
CA LYS A 75 6.89 -4.95 -10.40
C LYS A 75 7.17 -3.46 -10.14
N SER A 76 6.15 -2.71 -9.75
CA SER A 76 6.31 -1.29 -9.42
C SER A 76 7.28 -1.08 -8.27
N THR A 77 7.24 -1.96 -7.27
CA THR A 77 8.15 -1.87 -6.13
C THR A 77 9.58 -2.08 -6.56
N LEU A 78 9.85 -3.10 -7.37
CA LEU A 78 11.21 -3.37 -7.85
C LEU A 78 11.74 -2.22 -8.70
N ASP A 79 10.92 -1.64 -9.56
CA ASP A 79 11.29 -0.49 -10.36
C ASP A 79 11.60 0.72 -9.48
N THR A 80 10.80 0.93 -8.43
CA THR A 80 10.98 2.04 -7.50
C THR A 80 12.27 1.88 -6.68
N ILE A 81 12.58 0.67 -6.24
CA ILE A 81 13.83 0.39 -5.53
C ILE A 81 15.02 0.73 -6.39
N LYS A 82 15.00 0.34 -7.66
CA LYS A 82 16.07 0.67 -8.60
C LYS A 82 16.24 2.17 -8.76
N LEU A 83 15.13 2.90 -8.85
CA LEU A 83 15.17 4.35 -8.95
C LEU A 83 15.80 4.97 -7.72
N TYR A 84 15.44 4.50 -6.53
CA TYR A 84 16.03 4.99 -5.28
C TYR A 84 17.53 4.75 -5.23
N GLU A 85 17.99 3.61 -5.70
CA GLU A 85 19.41 3.29 -5.73
C GLU A 85 20.19 4.23 -6.64
N THR A 86 19.58 4.68 -7.74
CA THR A 86 20.24 5.62 -8.66
C THR A 86 20.26 7.04 -8.14
N LEU A 87 19.37 7.41 -7.21
CA LEU A 87 19.32 8.75 -6.66
C LEU A 87 20.25 8.95 -5.46
N ILE A 88 20.71 7.88 -4.89
CA ILE A 88 21.63 7.90 -3.76
C ILE A 88 23.07 7.76 -4.29
#